data_a15857419b98e7f4974c60134bdceebd
#
_entry.id   a15857419b98e7f4974c60134bdceebd
#
_cell.length_a   1.000
_cell.length_b   1.000
_cell.length_c   1.000
_cell.angle_alpha   90.00
_cell.angle_beta   90.00
_cell.angle_gamma   90.00
#
_symmetry.space_group_name_H-M   'P 1'
#
loop_
_entity.id
_entity.type
_entity.pdbx_description
1 polymer ?
#
loop_
_entity_poly.entity_id
_entity_poly.type
_entity_poly.pdbx_seq_one_letter_code
_entity_poly.pdbx_strand_id
1 'polypeptide(L)'
;WFVFMALFAVPVFVYALFSFVGWCVMKALKGRRNWGRLIGFVMGLLSVGVFLYGFTYGFRELEVKRVTIAVPQLPASFDGYRIVLFSDFHAGSNYSWRSDLPQRDVDSINAQHPDMICFTGDIQNTRPSELKPYVRMLSSLRAKDGVYSVLGNHDYSYYVNADSLTSLRQEQ
;
A
#
# COMPACT_ATOMS: atom_id res chain seq x y z
N TRP A 1 -10.20 -13.76 1.81
CA TRP A 1 -10.95 -14.20 3.02
C TRP A 1 -10.86 -13.18 4.15
N PHE A 2 -9.68 -12.67 4.52
CA PHE A 2 -9.53 -11.68 5.60
C PHE A 2 -10.35 -10.41 5.38
N VAL A 3 -10.36 -9.88 4.16
CA VAL A 3 -11.12 -8.68 3.79
C VAL A 3 -12.62 -8.89 3.99
N PHE A 4 -13.14 -10.03 3.53
CA PHE A 4 -14.55 -10.38 3.75
C PHE A 4 -14.89 -10.56 5.22
N MET A 5 -14.03 -11.24 5.98
CA MET A 5 -14.21 -11.41 7.42
C MET A 5 -14.23 -10.06 8.15
N ALA A 6 -13.31 -9.16 7.83
CA ALA A 6 -13.27 -7.82 8.42
C ALA A 6 -14.53 -7.00 8.08
N LEU A 7 -15.02 -7.07 6.84
CA LEU A 7 -16.21 -6.35 6.40
C LEU A 7 -17.47 -6.75 7.17
N PHE A 8 -17.58 -7.99 7.60
CA PHE A 8 -18.75 -8.48 8.32
C PHE A 8 -18.52 -8.52 9.86
N ALA A 9 -17.37 -8.98 10.30
CA ALA A 9 -17.10 -9.17 11.72
C ALA A 9 -16.96 -7.84 12.47
N VAL A 10 -16.30 -6.83 11.88
CA VAL A 10 -16.08 -5.54 12.55
C VAL A 10 -17.39 -4.79 12.81
N PRO A 11 -18.31 -4.61 11.84
CA PRO A 11 -19.59 -3.94 12.10
C PRO A 11 -20.45 -4.68 13.14
N VAL A 12 -20.47 -6.02 13.08
CA VAL A 12 -21.20 -6.84 14.04
C VAL A 12 -20.62 -6.69 15.46
N PHE A 13 -19.29 -6.71 15.58
CA PHE A 13 -18.62 -6.49 16.86
C PHE A 13 -18.90 -5.09 17.41
N VAL A 14 -18.80 -4.06 16.58
CA VAL A 14 -19.12 -2.68 16.96
C VAL A 14 -20.56 -2.57 17.43
N TYR A 15 -21.51 -3.12 16.68
CA TYR A 15 -22.91 -3.16 17.09
C TYR A 15 -23.11 -3.86 18.44
N ALA A 16 -22.52 -5.03 18.62
CA ALA A 16 -22.63 -5.81 19.86
C ALA A 16 -22.05 -5.06 21.05
N LEU A 17 -20.87 -4.45 20.90
CA LEU A 17 -20.20 -3.67 21.93
C LEU A 17 -21.08 -2.50 22.42
N PHE A 18 -21.52 -1.65 21.49
CA PHE A 18 -22.37 -0.51 21.85
C PHE A 18 -23.73 -0.94 22.39
N SER A 19 -24.31 -2.01 21.87
CA SER A 19 -25.56 -2.58 22.38
C SER A 19 -25.41 -3.08 23.82
N PHE A 20 -24.29 -3.74 24.13
CA PHE A 20 -23.98 -4.23 25.47
C PHE A 20 -23.73 -3.07 26.44
N VAL A 21 -22.90 -2.11 26.10
CA VAL A 21 -22.64 -0.92 26.92
C VAL A 21 -23.93 -0.14 27.16
N GLY A 22 -24.72 0.08 26.11
CA GLY A 22 -26.02 0.75 26.24
C GLY A 22 -27.01 -0.02 27.11
N TRP A 23 -26.96 -1.35 27.10
CA TRP A 23 -27.77 -2.17 28.04
C TRP A 23 -27.31 -2.00 29.50
N CYS A 24 -26.01 -1.99 29.76
CA CYS A 24 -25.44 -1.73 31.08
C CYS A 24 -25.87 -0.35 31.61
N VAL A 25 -25.73 0.69 30.80
CA VAL A 25 -26.12 2.07 31.12
C VAL A 25 -27.62 2.16 31.38
N MET A 26 -28.44 1.56 30.53
CA MET A 26 -29.89 1.52 30.68
C MET A 26 -30.28 0.87 32.02
N LYS A 27 -29.64 -0.24 32.41
CA LYS A 27 -29.87 -0.92 33.68
C LYS A 27 -29.45 -0.06 34.88
N ALA A 28 -28.26 0.53 34.82
CA ALA A 28 -27.73 1.39 35.90
C ALA A 28 -28.61 2.62 36.17
N LEU A 29 -29.09 3.26 35.08
CA LEU A 29 -29.93 4.46 35.18
C LEU A 29 -31.45 4.18 35.26
N LYS A 30 -31.83 2.90 35.37
CA LYS A 30 -33.24 2.44 35.36
C LYS A 30 -34.03 2.99 34.15
N GLY A 31 -33.33 3.14 33.01
CA GLY A 31 -33.90 3.64 31.76
C GLY A 31 -34.78 2.59 31.07
N ARG A 32 -35.67 3.05 30.19
CA ARG A 32 -36.60 2.19 29.43
C ARG A 32 -36.07 1.82 28.04
N ARG A 33 -35.06 2.51 27.53
CA ARG A 33 -34.54 2.36 26.14
C ARG A 33 -33.05 2.11 26.14
N ASN A 34 -32.62 1.10 25.39
CA ASN A 34 -31.21 0.85 25.10
C ASN A 34 -30.81 1.65 23.88
N TRP A 35 -30.35 2.87 24.07
CA TRP A 35 -29.84 3.75 22.99
C TRP A 35 -28.55 3.22 22.37
N GLY A 36 -27.79 2.38 23.05
CA GLY A 36 -26.59 1.74 22.54
C GLY A 36 -26.85 0.91 21.28
N ARG A 37 -28.07 0.38 21.11
CA ARG A 37 -28.44 -0.36 19.88
C ARG A 37 -28.46 0.54 18.66
N LEU A 38 -29.03 1.75 18.77
CA LEU A 38 -29.08 2.72 17.68
C LEU A 38 -27.67 3.24 17.38
N ILE A 39 -26.93 3.62 18.43
CA ILE A 39 -25.55 4.09 18.29
C ILE A 39 -24.69 3.00 17.64
N GLY A 40 -24.77 1.76 18.13
CA GLY A 40 -24.02 0.62 17.57
C GLY A 40 -24.35 0.35 16.11
N PHE A 41 -25.63 0.48 15.72
CA PHE A 41 -26.03 0.34 14.33
C PHE A 41 -25.42 1.42 13.44
N VAL A 42 -25.48 2.70 13.85
CA VAL A 42 -24.89 3.81 13.12
C VAL A 42 -23.36 3.65 13.01
N MET A 43 -22.70 3.31 14.12
CA MET A 43 -21.24 3.10 14.14
C MET A 43 -20.83 1.88 13.32
N GLY A 44 -21.63 0.84 13.29
CA GLY A 44 -21.44 -0.32 12.42
C GLY A 44 -21.51 0.06 10.95
N LEU A 45 -22.52 0.85 10.54
CA LEU A 45 -22.61 1.36 9.17
C LEU A 45 -21.44 2.26 8.81
N LEU A 46 -21.03 3.15 9.72
CA LEU A 46 -19.85 4.00 9.50
C LEU A 46 -18.58 3.16 9.30
N SER A 47 -18.39 2.09 10.07
CA SER A 47 -17.25 1.19 9.91
C SER A 47 -17.23 0.51 8.53
N VAL A 48 -18.39 0.11 8.01
CA VAL A 48 -18.51 -0.40 6.63
C VAL A 48 -18.12 0.69 5.62
N GLY A 49 -18.62 1.92 5.81
CA GLY A 49 -18.31 3.05 4.92
C GLY A 49 -16.79 3.36 4.88
N VAL A 50 -16.15 3.41 6.03
CA VAL A 50 -14.69 3.62 6.15
C VAL A 50 -13.92 2.49 5.45
N PHE A 51 -14.36 1.25 5.66
CA PHE A 51 -13.73 0.10 5.03
C PHE A 51 -13.87 0.12 3.50
N LEU A 52 -15.07 0.40 3.01
CA LEU A 52 -15.33 0.51 1.56
C LEU A 52 -14.54 1.68 0.94
N TYR A 53 -14.49 2.83 1.63
CA TYR A 53 -13.67 3.96 1.18
C TYR A 53 -12.19 3.57 1.08
N GLY A 54 -11.62 3.00 2.14
CA GLY A 54 -10.23 2.55 2.16
C GLY A 54 -9.93 1.52 1.07
N PHE A 55 -10.86 0.58 0.84
CA PHE A 55 -10.70 -0.48 -0.14
C PHE A 55 -10.89 -0.04 -1.61
N THR A 56 -11.65 1.03 -1.86
CA THR A 56 -11.95 1.50 -3.22
C THR A 56 -11.14 2.72 -3.61
N TYR A 57 -11.08 3.72 -2.76
CA TYR A 57 -10.45 5.02 -3.07
C TYR A 57 -9.12 5.20 -2.32
N GLY A 58 -9.10 4.95 -1.02
CA GLY A 58 -7.96 5.31 -0.18
C GLY A 58 -6.65 4.65 -0.59
N PHE A 59 -6.66 3.39 -1.00
CA PHE A 59 -5.44 2.70 -1.45
C PHE A 59 -4.97 3.13 -2.85
N ARG A 60 -5.80 3.86 -3.61
CA ARG A 60 -5.47 4.37 -4.96
C ARG A 60 -4.90 5.78 -4.91
N GLU A 61 -4.88 6.40 -3.75
CA GLU A 61 -4.39 7.76 -3.59
C GLU A 61 -2.86 7.75 -3.65
N LEU A 62 -2.32 8.44 -4.66
CA LEU A 62 -0.89 8.61 -4.85
C LEU A 62 -0.46 9.94 -4.25
N GLU A 63 0.43 9.88 -3.27
CA GLU A 63 1.01 11.06 -2.63
C GLU A 63 2.50 11.19 -2.96
N VAL A 64 2.91 12.34 -3.45
CA VAL A 64 4.33 12.68 -3.64
C VAL A 64 4.80 13.53 -2.47
N LYS A 65 5.58 12.94 -1.58
CA LYS A 65 6.21 13.66 -0.46
C LYS A 65 7.48 14.35 -0.92
N ARG A 66 7.55 15.67 -0.73
CA ARG A 66 8.74 16.46 -1.05
C ARG A 66 9.46 16.83 0.25
N VAL A 67 10.74 16.48 0.32
CA VAL A 67 11.62 16.80 1.45
C VAL A 67 12.81 17.55 0.90
N THR A 68 13.08 18.73 1.46
CA THR A 68 14.29 19.50 1.14
C THR A 68 15.34 19.25 2.22
N ILE A 69 16.52 18.82 1.81
CA ILE A 69 17.65 18.56 2.69
C ILE A 69 18.73 19.58 2.38
N ALA A 70 19.08 20.43 3.36
CA ALA A 70 20.21 21.34 3.25
C ALA A 70 21.47 20.62 3.78
N VAL A 71 22.43 20.39 2.90
CA VAL A 71 23.72 19.79 3.27
C VAL A 71 24.80 20.84 3.11
N PRO A 72 25.38 21.35 4.23
CA PRO A 72 26.47 22.30 4.16
C PRO A 72 27.68 21.68 3.42
N GLN A 73 28.37 22.51 2.63
CA GLN A 73 29.61 22.12 1.94
C GLN A 73 29.42 21.18 0.70
N LEU A 74 28.19 20.95 0.24
CA LEU A 74 28.02 20.31 -1.07
C LEU A 74 28.51 21.23 -2.17
N PRO A 75 29.11 20.67 -3.23
CA PRO A 75 29.42 21.43 -4.45
C PRO A 75 28.17 22.10 -5.03
N ALA A 76 28.32 23.31 -5.58
CA ALA A 76 27.21 24.07 -6.16
C ALA A 76 26.47 23.31 -7.27
N SER A 77 27.09 22.31 -7.90
CA SER A 77 26.46 21.43 -8.90
C SER A 77 25.33 20.57 -8.34
N PHE A 78 25.24 20.40 -7.02
CA PHE A 78 24.16 19.68 -6.36
C PHE A 78 23.04 20.59 -5.84
N ASP A 79 23.13 21.90 -6.08
CA ASP A 79 22.02 22.78 -5.71
C ASP A 79 20.79 22.48 -6.56
N GLY A 80 19.67 22.20 -5.90
CA GLY A 80 18.45 21.76 -6.54
C GLY A 80 18.44 20.34 -7.09
N TYR A 81 19.47 19.51 -6.79
CA TYR A 81 19.55 18.12 -7.22
C TYR A 81 18.39 17.30 -6.66
N ARG A 82 17.69 16.58 -7.53
CA ARG A 82 16.47 15.85 -7.21
C ARG A 82 16.70 14.36 -7.20
N ILE A 83 16.46 13.74 -6.05
CA ILE A 83 16.46 12.29 -5.91
C ILE A 83 15.02 11.85 -5.70
N VAL A 84 14.51 10.96 -6.55
CA VAL A 84 13.27 10.27 -6.30
C VAL A 84 13.59 8.92 -5.69
N LEU A 85 12.98 8.65 -4.53
CA LEU A 85 13.07 7.38 -3.82
C LEU A 85 11.72 6.69 -3.88
N PHE A 86 11.70 5.42 -4.27
CA PHE A 86 10.51 4.58 -4.19
C PHE A 86 10.88 3.13 -3.83
N SER A 87 9.90 2.35 -3.37
CA SER A 87 10.08 0.99 -2.86
C SER A 87 8.82 0.15 -3.08
N ASP A 88 8.91 -1.14 -2.79
CA ASP A 88 7.76 -2.02 -2.59
C ASP A 88 6.79 -2.06 -3.79
N PHE A 89 7.35 -2.23 -4.99
CA PHE A 89 6.55 -2.32 -6.21
C PHE A 89 5.65 -3.56 -6.23
N HIS A 90 6.13 -4.68 -5.66
CA HIS A 90 5.37 -5.92 -5.49
C HIS A 90 4.55 -6.31 -6.72
N ALA A 91 5.21 -6.54 -7.85
CA ALA A 91 4.61 -6.80 -9.16
C ALA A 91 3.47 -7.83 -9.13
N GLY A 92 3.61 -8.89 -8.34
CA GLY A 92 2.60 -9.94 -8.18
C GLY A 92 1.33 -9.51 -7.43
N SER A 93 1.33 -8.34 -6.79
CA SER A 93 0.16 -7.78 -6.10
C SER A 93 -0.70 -6.88 -7.00
N ASN A 94 -0.24 -6.59 -8.22
CA ASN A 94 -0.94 -5.74 -9.18
C ASN A 94 -1.96 -6.54 -9.99
N TYR A 95 -3.11 -6.80 -9.40
CA TYR A 95 -4.21 -7.50 -10.06
C TYR A 95 -4.89 -6.64 -11.14
N SER A 96 -5.69 -7.28 -12.00
CA SER A 96 -6.36 -6.63 -13.13
C SER A 96 -7.14 -5.36 -12.78
N TRP A 97 -7.74 -5.29 -11.61
CA TRP A 97 -8.46 -4.10 -11.10
C TRP A 97 -7.57 -2.99 -10.56
N ARG A 98 -6.24 -3.23 -10.51
CA ARG A 98 -5.19 -2.26 -10.14
C ARG A 98 -4.23 -1.97 -11.29
N SER A 99 -4.54 -2.41 -12.48
CA SER A 99 -3.61 -2.37 -13.62
C SER A 99 -3.15 -0.96 -14.03
N ASP A 100 -3.88 0.07 -13.63
CA ASP A 100 -3.53 1.48 -13.89
C ASP A 100 -2.54 2.06 -12.89
N LEU A 101 -2.44 1.50 -11.66
CA LEU A 101 -1.61 2.08 -10.60
C LEU A 101 -0.12 2.07 -10.93
N PRO A 102 0.48 0.95 -11.40
CA PRO A 102 1.90 0.92 -11.73
C PRO A 102 2.31 1.96 -12.78
N GLN A 103 1.47 2.18 -13.79
CA GLN A 103 1.74 3.20 -14.81
C GLN A 103 1.66 4.61 -14.24
N ARG A 104 0.66 4.88 -13.38
CA ARG A 104 0.53 6.17 -12.69
C ARG A 104 1.73 6.47 -11.80
N ASP A 105 2.27 5.44 -11.12
CA ASP A 105 3.46 5.58 -10.27
C ASP A 105 4.67 5.96 -11.11
N VAL A 106 4.94 5.25 -12.21
CA VAL A 106 6.04 5.57 -13.14
C VAL A 106 5.88 6.96 -13.76
N ASP A 107 4.67 7.33 -14.18
CA ASP A 107 4.39 8.65 -14.74
C ASP A 107 4.60 9.74 -13.69
N SER A 108 4.19 9.50 -12.44
CA SER A 108 4.39 10.43 -11.33
C SER A 108 5.86 10.61 -10.99
N ILE A 109 6.66 9.53 -10.99
CA ILE A 109 8.12 9.57 -10.78
C ILE A 109 8.77 10.41 -11.88
N ASN A 110 8.48 10.13 -13.14
CA ASN A 110 9.04 10.86 -14.28
C ASN A 110 8.63 12.34 -14.27
N ALA A 111 7.41 12.67 -13.82
CA ALA A 111 6.92 14.05 -13.70
C ALA A 111 7.68 14.88 -12.65
N GLN A 112 8.43 14.25 -11.73
CA GLN A 112 9.30 15.00 -10.81
C GLN A 112 10.60 15.47 -11.46
N HIS A 113 10.91 15.04 -12.70
CA HIS A 113 12.15 15.34 -13.41
C HIS A 113 13.38 15.06 -12.54
N PRO A 114 13.58 13.82 -12.07
CA PRO A 114 14.66 13.48 -11.16
C PRO A 114 16.02 13.55 -11.85
N ASP A 115 17.05 13.97 -11.11
CA ASP A 115 18.43 13.78 -11.50
C ASP A 115 18.85 12.33 -11.25
N MET A 116 18.36 11.70 -10.18
CA MET A 116 18.60 10.31 -9.85
C MET A 116 17.33 9.63 -9.33
N ILE A 117 17.14 8.36 -9.68
CA ILE A 117 16.09 7.52 -9.11
C ILE A 117 16.74 6.41 -8.29
N CYS A 118 16.27 6.21 -7.05
CA CYS A 118 16.67 5.12 -6.18
C CYS A 118 15.47 4.23 -5.88
N PHE A 119 15.61 2.95 -6.19
CA PHE A 119 14.66 1.91 -5.83
C PHE A 119 15.22 1.05 -4.69
N THR A 120 14.51 0.94 -3.59
CA THR A 120 15.02 0.31 -2.37
C THR A 120 14.57 -1.13 -2.16
N GLY A 121 14.07 -1.76 -3.23
CA GLY A 121 13.82 -3.20 -3.25
C GLY A 121 12.33 -3.57 -3.17
N ASP A 122 12.10 -4.87 -3.13
CA ASP A 122 10.78 -5.51 -3.19
C ASP A 122 10.05 -5.22 -4.52
N ILE A 123 10.77 -5.48 -5.63
CA ILE A 123 10.20 -5.32 -6.97
C ILE A 123 9.21 -6.44 -7.31
N GLN A 124 9.50 -7.66 -6.86
CA GLN A 124 8.63 -8.82 -7.01
C GLN A 124 7.88 -9.13 -5.71
N ASN A 125 6.81 -9.90 -5.80
CA ASN A 125 6.11 -10.41 -4.61
C ASN A 125 6.66 -11.78 -4.18
N THR A 126 6.79 -12.71 -5.12
CA THR A 126 7.30 -14.06 -4.86
C THR A 126 8.25 -14.57 -5.94
N ARG A 127 8.07 -14.18 -7.21
CA ARG A 127 8.79 -14.76 -8.34
C ARG A 127 9.24 -13.71 -9.37
N PRO A 128 10.41 -13.86 -9.99
CA PRO A 128 10.88 -12.97 -11.05
C PRO A 128 9.94 -12.89 -12.26
N SER A 129 9.21 -13.96 -12.57
CA SER A 129 8.24 -14.00 -13.67
C SER A 129 7.10 -12.99 -13.56
N GLU A 130 6.80 -12.52 -12.35
CA GLU A 130 5.80 -11.47 -12.08
C GLU A 130 6.16 -10.14 -12.74
N LEU A 131 7.44 -9.89 -13.00
CA LEU A 131 7.94 -8.67 -13.62
C LEU A 131 7.70 -8.58 -15.12
N LYS A 132 7.52 -9.72 -15.80
CA LYS A 132 7.40 -9.77 -17.27
C LYS A 132 6.44 -8.72 -17.86
N PRO A 133 5.22 -8.52 -17.31
CA PRO A 133 4.29 -7.51 -17.83
C PRO A 133 4.75 -6.07 -17.63
N TYR A 134 5.64 -5.82 -16.68
CA TYR A 134 6.03 -4.48 -16.22
C TYR A 134 7.40 -4.02 -16.75
N VAL A 135 8.18 -4.90 -17.35
CA VAL A 135 9.54 -4.58 -17.83
C VAL A 135 9.56 -3.34 -18.72
N ARG A 136 8.67 -3.29 -19.72
CA ARG A 136 8.60 -2.14 -20.65
C ARG A 136 8.25 -0.83 -19.94
N MET A 137 7.35 -0.89 -18.99
CA MET A 137 6.90 0.25 -18.21
C MET A 137 8.02 0.73 -17.27
N LEU A 138 8.63 -0.17 -16.50
CA LEU A 138 9.75 0.17 -15.61
C LEU A 138 10.96 0.70 -16.38
N SER A 139 11.21 0.18 -17.59
CA SER A 139 12.27 0.70 -18.48
C SER A 139 11.99 2.11 -19.01
N SER A 140 10.80 2.67 -18.78
CA SER A 140 10.47 4.05 -19.11
C SER A 140 10.80 5.07 -18.02
N LEU A 141 11.29 4.62 -16.86
CA LEU A 141 11.84 5.51 -15.83
C LEU A 141 13.03 6.30 -16.38
N ARG A 142 13.05 7.61 -16.11
CA ARG A 142 14.03 8.54 -16.65
C ARG A 142 14.63 9.37 -15.54
N ALA A 143 15.95 9.33 -15.44
CA ALA A 143 16.73 10.21 -14.60
C ALA A 143 18.03 10.59 -15.32
N LYS A 144 18.53 11.80 -15.06
CA LYS A 144 19.72 12.35 -15.70
C LYS A 144 20.96 11.50 -15.42
N ASP A 145 21.15 11.13 -14.14
CA ASP A 145 22.33 10.41 -13.67
C ASP A 145 22.06 8.91 -13.46
N GLY A 146 20.84 8.45 -13.78
CA GLY A 146 20.50 7.04 -13.83
C GLY A 146 19.48 6.57 -12.76
N VAL A 147 19.13 5.29 -12.90
CA VAL A 147 18.21 4.57 -12.02
C VAL A 147 19.00 3.48 -11.30
N TYR A 148 18.99 3.50 -9.99
CA TYR A 148 19.73 2.58 -9.14
C TYR A 148 18.79 1.76 -8.32
N SER A 149 19.08 0.47 -8.13
CA SER A 149 18.26 -0.47 -7.39
C SER A 149 19.11 -1.29 -6.43
N VAL A 150 18.52 -1.60 -5.29
CA VAL A 150 18.98 -2.63 -4.36
C VAL A 150 17.90 -3.69 -4.22
N LEU A 151 18.25 -4.85 -3.68
CA LEU A 151 17.30 -5.94 -3.45
C LEU A 151 16.65 -5.78 -2.07
N GLY A 152 15.33 -5.98 -2.02
CA GLY A 152 14.56 -6.15 -0.79
C GLY A 152 14.39 -7.63 -0.41
N ASN A 153 13.70 -7.90 0.69
CA ASN A 153 13.55 -9.26 1.20
C ASN A 153 12.69 -10.16 0.28
N HIS A 154 11.74 -9.61 -0.45
CA HIS A 154 10.95 -10.36 -1.43
C HIS A 154 11.77 -10.74 -2.68
N ASP A 155 12.78 -9.96 -3.03
CA ASP A 155 13.61 -10.20 -4.21
C ASP A 155 14.54 -11.41 -4.06
N TYR A 156 14.78 -11.86 -2.81
CA TYR A 156 15.51 -13.10 -2.53
C TYR A 156 14.65 -14.36 -2.63
N SER A 157 13.37 -14.25 -2.96
CA SER A 157 12.43 -15.37 -3.12
C SER A 157 12.30 -16.30 -1.89
N TYR A 158 12.54 -15.78 -0.68
CA TYR A 158 12.43 -16.56 0.57
C TYR A 158 11.02 -17.07 0.87
N TYR A 159 10.00 -16.51 0.22
CA TYR A 159 8.59 -16.83 0.42
C TYR A 159 8.08 -17.95 -0.50
N VAL A 160 8.98 -18.59 -1.26
CA VAL A 160 8.64 -19.69 -2.17
C VAL A 160 8.99 -21.03 -1.51
N ASN A 161 8.09 -22.00 -1.63
CA ASN A 161 8.36 -23.37 -1.11
C ASN A 161 9.56 -24.01 -1.79
N ALA A 162 10.31 -24.84 -1.06
CA ALA A 162 11.55 -25.47 -1.51
C ALA A 162 11.42 -26.22 -2.86
N ASP A 163 10.27 -26.83 -3.12
CA ASP A 163 9.99 -27.52 -4.39
C ASP A 163 9.91 -26.55 -5.58
N SER A 164 9.61 -25.28 -5.32
CA SER A 164 9.57 -24.21 -6.33
C SER A 164 10.92 -23.53 -6.53
N LEU A 165 11.89 -23.70 -5.63
CA LEU A 165 13.22 -23.07 -5.74
C LEU A 165 14.01 -23.62 -6.94
N THR A 166 13.81 -24.88 -7.29
CA THR A 166 14.47 -25.50 -8.45
C THR A 166 13.94 -24.91 -9.75
N SER A 167 12.63 -24.64 -9.84
CA SER A 167 12.02 -23.98 -11.01
C SER A 167 12.42 -22.50 -11.12
N LEU A 168 12.60 -21.81 -9.98
CA LEU A 168 13.04 -20.41 -9.94
C LEU A 168 14.47 -20.22 -10.44
N ARG A 169 15.39 -21.15 -10.13
CA ARG A 169 16.77 -21.14 -10.64
C ARG A 169 16.85 -21.35 -12.15
N GLN A 170 15.80 -21.87 -12.76
CA GLN A 170 15.69 -21.99 -14.23
C GLN A 170 15.07 -20.74 -14.88
N GLU A 171 14.45 -19.85 -14.12
CA GLU A 171 13.85 -18.59 -14.60
C GLU A 171 14.81 -17.40 -14.51
N GLN A 172 15.93 -17.52 -13.79
CA GLN A 172 17.02 -16.55 -13.70
C GLN A 172 18.01 -16.70 -14.84
#